data_a764c5a6c9b672b286c484df08668514
#
_entry.id   a764c5a6c9b672b286c484df08668514
#
_cell.length_a   1.000
_cell.length_b   1.000
_cell.length_c   1.000
_cell.angle_alpha   90.00
_cell.angle_beta   90.00
_cell.angle_gamma   90.00
#
_symmetry.space_group_name_H-M   'P 1'
#
loop_
_entity.id
_entity.type
_entity.pdbx_description
1 polymer ?
#
loop_
_entity_poly.entity_id
_entity_poly.type
_entity_poly.pdbx_seq_one_letter_code
_entity_poly.pdbx_strand_id
1 'polypeptide(L)'
;MCHDDDSRAPAPPVRGEVAAHGGLTLTSADGTDFSAYEATPAGFRSGGAGMIVLPDVRGLHPYYVDLTQRFAEAGIPAIAIDYFGRTAGTTARDDEFEYKPHVQQVDPANVRADVAAAMERLRSNTGVGPVFTVGFCFGGSQSWRLSATDLDLAGVIGFYGRPVMVNDVIDQMHVPMLLQIAGADMATPPEEFVEFERRLTAQGVEHDMKVYEGAPHSFFDRSFAEWRDAGADSWRRILDFVAAHSAGHAQVGTPA
;
A
#
# COMPACT_ATOMS: atom_id res chain seq x y z
N MET A 1 11.45 1.75 -14.94
CA MET A 1 11.66 1.21 -13.56
C MET A 1 10.76 1.99 -12.64
N CYS A 2 10.27 1.39 -11.56
CA CYS A 2 9.32 2.10 -10.69
C CYS A 2 9.99 3.18 -9.82
N HIS A 3 11.18 2.93 -9.33
CA HIS A 3 12.04 3.89 -8.62
C HIS A 3 13.50 3.62 -9.00
N ASP A 4 14.34 4.64 -8.97
CA ASP A 4 15.78 4.51 -9.19
C ASP A 4 16.49 4.12 -7.87
N ASP A 5 17.77 3.72 -7.93
CA ASP A 5 18.52 3.22 -6.77
C ASP A 5 18.72 4.28 -5.67
N ASP A 6 18.70 5.56 -6.05
CA ASP A 6 18.79 6.69 -5.14
C ASP A 6 17.43 7.21 -4.65
N SER A 7 16.33 6.57 -5.07
CA SER A 7 14.97 6.91 -4.64
C SER A 7 14.80 6.84 -3.14
N ARG A 8 14.08 7.80 -2.60
CA ARG A 8 13.79 7.90 -1.15
C ARG A 8 12.33 8.25 -0.93
N ALA A 9 11.73 7.62 0.06
CA ALA A 9 10.35 7.92 0.43
C ALA A 9 10.20 9.38 0.88
N PRO A 10 9.19 10.11 0.39
CA PRO A 10 8.89 11.46 0.88
C PRO A 10 8.57 11.42 2.38
N ALA A 11 8.96 12.48 3.07
CA ALA A 11 8.64 12.60 4.49
C ALA A 11 7.18 13.04 4.68
N PRO A 12 6.47 12.53 5.70
CA PRO A 12 5.15 13.02 6.05
C PRO A 12 5.19 14.47 6.59
N PRO A 13 4.06 15.19 6.54
CA PRO A 13 3.98 16.58 7.01
C PRO A 13 4.21 16.73 8.52
N VAL A 14 3.90 15.71 9.29
CA VAL A 14 4.15 15.62 10.73
C VAL A 14 5.10 14.46 10.99
N ARG A 15 6.13 14.69 11.80
CA ARG A 15 7.14 13.68 12.13
C ARG A 15 7.17 13.42 13.62
N GLY A 16 6.60 12.30 14.02
CA GLY A 16 6.77 11.74 15.37
C GLY A 16 8.03 10.88 15.47
N GLU A 17 8.28 10.39 16.66
CA GLU A 17 9.35 9.45 16.95
C GLU A 17 8.90 8.00 16.61
N VAL A 18 9.79 7.22 16.02
CA VAL A 18 9.61 5.79 15.77
C VAL A 18 10.15 5.03 16.98
N ALA A 19 9.28 4.33 17.71
CA ALA A 19 9.66 3.61 18.93
C ALA A 19 10.34 2.26 18.64
N ALA A 20 9.88 1.57 17.61
CA ALA A 20 10.42 0.27 17.22
C ALA A 20 10.28 0.06 15.70
N HIS A 21 11.27 -0.56 15.10
CA HIS A 21 11.21 -0.98 13.71
C HIS A 21 12.18 -2.13 13.45
N GLY A 22 11.91 -2.95 12.44
CA GLY A 22 12.80 -4.05 12.07
C GLY A 22 12.22 -5.00 11.03
N GLY A 23 13.13 -5.77 10.42
CA GLY A 23 12.76 -6.87 9.54
C GLY A 23 12.26 -8.07 10.34
N LEU A 24 11.31 -8.80 9.77
CA LEU A 24 10.79 -10.03 10.32
C LEU A 24 10.38 -10.99 9.20
N THR A 25 10.17 -12.25 9.56
CA THR A 25 9.56 -13.24 8.69
C THR A 25 8.12 -13.49 9.16
N LEU A 26 7.18 -13.47 8.23
CA LEU A 26 5.80 -13.90 8.45
C LEU A 26 5.55 -15.21 7.71
N THR A 27 4.58 -15.96 8.19
CA THR A 27 4.15 -17.21 7.53
C THR A 27 2.73 -17.03 7.01
N SER A 28 2.55 -17.25 5.72
CA SER A 28 1.25 -17.22 5.05
C SER A 28 0.39 -18.44 5.40
N ALA A 29 -0.89 -18.38 5.07
CA ALA A 29 -1.83 -19.47 5.35
C ALA A 29 -1.48 -20.81 4.67
N ASP A 30 -0.71 -20.77 3.56
CA ASP A 30 -0.20 -21.96 2.87
C ASP A 30 1.09 -22.53 3.47
N GLY A 31 1.58 -21.94 4.56
CA GLY A 31 2.82 -22.32 5.23
C GLY A 31 4.09 -21.71 4.61
N THR A 32 3.95 -20.84 3.61
CA THR A 32 5.10 -20.15 3.00
C THR A 32 5.57 -19.00 3.89
N ASP A 33 6.89 -18.97 4.13
CA ASP A 33 7.53 -17.84 4.79
C ASP A 33 7.83 -16.72 3.78
N PHE A 34 7.60 -15.47 4.20
CA PHE A 34 7.92 -14.28 3.42
C PHE A 34 8.50 -13.17 4.29
N SER A 35 9.36 -12.35 3.70
CA SER A 35 9.97 -11.21 4.38
C SER A 35 8.96 -10.09 4.58
N ALA A 36 9.05 -9.43 5.73
CA ALA A 36 8.31 -8.22 6.04
C ALA A 36 9.19 -7.24 6.83
N TYR A 37 8.76 -5.99 6.90
CA TYR A 37 9.39 -4.97 7.73
C TYR A 37 8.30 -4.18 8.46
N GLU A 38 8.42 -4.06 9.78
CA GLU A 38 7.45 -3.33 10.59
C GLU A 38 8.06 -2.10 11.25
N ALA A 39 7.22 -1.07 11.49
CA ALA A 39 7.60 0.11 12.27
C ALA A 39 6.40 0.60 13.10
N THR A 40 6.67 0.99 14.34
CA THR A 40 5.66 1.42 15.31
C THR A 40 6.02 2.80 15.86
N PRO A 41 5.10 3.78 15.85
CA PRO A 41 5.33 5.10 16.40
C PRO A 41 5.39 5.09 17.94
N ALA A 42 6.14 6.02 18.51
CA ALA A 42 6.11 6.24 19.95
C ALA A 42 4.73 6.74 20.38
N GLY A 43 4.26 6.23 21.54
CA GLY A 43 2.99 6.66 22.12
C GLY A 43 1.74 6.24 21.34
N PHE A 44 1.84 5.27 20.43
CA PHE A 44 0.67 4.74 19.74
C PHE A 44 -0.37 4.22 20.72
N ARG A 45 -1.63 4.50 20.45
CA ARG A 45 -2.75 4.03 21.27
C ARG A 45 -3.50 2.93 20.53
N SER A 46 -3.73 1.81 21.22
CA SER A 46 -4.55 0.71 20.69
C SER A 46 -5.90 1.23 20.17
N GLY A 47 -6.37 0.63 19.08
CA GLY A 47 -7.59 1.05 18.37
C GLY A 47 -7.33 2.08 17.25
N GLY A 48 -6.14 2.67 17.17
CA GLY A 48 -5.77 3.54 16.05
C GLY A 48 -5.57 2.76 14.74
N ALA A 49 -5.46 3.50 13.62
CA ALA A 49 -5.26 2.92 12.28
C ALA A 49 -3.91 2.22 12.13
N GLY A 50 -3.86 1.17 11.31
CA GLY A 50 -2.65 0.50 10.85
C GLY A 50 -2.53 0.51 9.32
N MET A 51 -1.31 0.44 8.80
CA MET A 51 -1.03 0.48 7.37
C MET A 51 -0.24 -0.74 6.90
N ILE A 52 -0.69 -1.37 5.82
CA ILE A 52 0.09 -2.40 5.11
C ILE A 52 0.62 -1.80 3.82
N VAL A 53 1.94 -1.83 3.64
CA VAL A 53 2.62 -1.30 2.46
C VAL A 53 2.85 -2.42 1.46
N LEU A 54 2.34 -2.23 0.25
CA LEU A 54 2.46 -3.14 -0.88
C LEU A 54 3.49 -2.58 -1.88
N PRO A 55 4.69 -3.15 -1.95
CA PRO A 55 5.78 -2.67 -2.79
C PRO A 55 5.47 -2.69 -4.30
N ASP A 56 6.33 -2.06 -5.09
CA ASP A 56 6.38 -2.23 -6.53
C ASP A 56 6.92 -3.62 -6.94
N VAL A 57 7.24 -3.79 -8.22
CA VAL A 57 7.74 -5.06 -8.77
C VAL A 57 9.05 -5.57 -8.16
N ARG A 58 9.77 -4.75 -7.37
CA ARG A 58 11.02 -5.15 -6.73
C ARG A 58 10.83 -5.85 -5.38
N GLY A 59 9.59 -5.90 -4.87
CA GLY A 59 9.31 -6.47 -3.55
C GLY A 59 9.77 -5.57 -2.40
N LEU A 60 10.16 -6.14 -1.28
CA LEU A 60 10.55 -5.40 -0.07
C LEU A 60 11.93 -4.71 -0.23
N HIS A 61 12.03 -3.84 -1.24
CA HIS A 61 13.21 -3.02 -1.51
C HIS A 61 13.45 -1.96 -0.40
N PRO A 62 14.70 -1.48 -0.17
CA PRO A 62 15.01 -0.46 0.85
C PRO A 62 14.14 0.80 0.82
N TYR A 63 13.63 1.21 -0.34
CA TYR A 63 12.65 2.30 -0.45
C TYR A 63 11.40 2.03 0.40
N TYR A 64 10.86 0.81 0.39
CA TYR A 64 9.66 0.44 1.15
C TYR A 64 9.94 0.23 2.63
N VAL A 65 11.17 -0.14 2.98
CA VAL A 65 11.66 -0.14 4.37
C VAL A 65 11.65 1.30 4.92
N ASP A 66 12.21 2.28 4.16
CA ASP A 66 12.16 3.71 4.53
C ASP A 66 10.71 4.20 4.62
N LEU A 67 9.87 3.89 3.63
CA LEU A 67 8.46 4.30 3.62
C LEU A 67 7.67 3.78 4.81
N THR A 68 7.93 2.54 5.25
CA THR A 68 7.28 1.95 6.43
C THR A 68 7.60 2.77 7.69
N GLN A 69 8.84 3.24 7.83
CA GLN A 69 9.22 4.13 8.92
C GLN A 69 8.55 5.52 8.79
N ARG A 70 8.34 6.02 7.54
CA ARG A 70 7.61 7.29 7.32
C ARG A 70 6.16 7.21 7.80
N PHE A 71 5.48 6.06 7.64
CA PHE A 71 4.15 5.87 8.22
C PHE A 71 4.19 5.89 9.75
N ALA A 72 5.18 5.27 10.37
CA ALA A 72 5.36 5.35 11.82
C ALA A 72 5.67 6.79 12.28
N GLU A 73 6.51 7.55 11.55
CA GLU A 73 6.71 8.98 11.80
C GLU A 73 5.39 9.78 11.71
N ALA A 74 4.48 9.37 10.81
CA ALA A 74 3.13 9.96 10.69
C ALA A 74 2.15 9.52 11.80
N GLY A 75 2.59 8.68 12.74
CA GLY A 75 1.76 8.18 13.84
C GLY A 75 0.97 6.91 13.53
N ILE A 76 1.22 6.24 12.41
CA ILE A 76 0.52 5.06 11.94
C ILE A 76 1.46 3.85 11.98
N PRO A 77 1.23 2.84 12.84
CA PRO A 77 1.96 1.58 12.77
C PRO A 77 1.84 0.97 11.38
N ALA A 78 2.96 0.54 10.82
CA ALA A 78 2.98 0.04 9.45
C ALA A 78 3.80 -1.24 9.32
N ILE A 79 3.43 -2.04 8.32
CA ILE A 79 4.17 -3.23 7.91
C ILE A 79 4.23 -3.30 6.38
N ALA A 80 5.43 -3.41 5.81
CA ALA A 80 5.62 -3.71 4.40
C ALA A 80 5.85 -5.22 4.22
N ILE A 81 5.27 -5.80 3.17
CA ILE A 81 5.40 -7.22 2.84
C ILE A 81 6.24 -7.43 1.58
N ASP A 82 6.83 -8.61 1.46
CA ASP A 82 7.43 -9.08 0.22
C ASP A 82 6.50 -10.08 -0.48
N TYR A 83 6.49 -10.07 -1.82
CA TYR A 83 5.64 -10.98 -2.61
C TYR A 83 6.30 -12.31 -2.96
N PHE A 84 7.63 -12.40 -2.80
CA PHE A 84 8.45 -13.42 -3.46
C PHE A 84 8.88 -14.56 -2.54
N GLY A 85 8.26 -14.69 -1.37
CA GLY A 85 8.53 -15.79 -0.46
C GLY A 85 8.45 -17.17 -1.13
N ARG A 86 7.45 -17.36 -2.01
CA ARG A 86 7.20 -18.61 -2.74
C ARG A 86 8.19 -18.89 -3.87
N THR A 87 8.84 -17.88 -4.40
CA THR A 87 9.69 -18.02 -5.60
C THR A 87 11.16 -17.68 -5.35
N ALA A 88 11.48 -16.87 -4.34
CA ALA A 88 12.82 -16.41 -4.02
C ALA A 88 13.16 -16.50 -2.52
N GLY A 89 12.28 -17.11 -1.70
CA GLY A 89 12.49 -17.21 -0.26
C GLY A 89 12.56 -15.84 0.42
N THR A 90 13.24 -15.77 1.56
CA THR A 90 13.33 -14.58 2.43
C THR A 90 14.64 -13.80 2.29
N THR A 91 15.34 -13.93 1.17
CA THR A 91 16.56 -13.14 0.90
C THR A 91 16.24 -11.66 0.70
N ALA A 92 17.24 -10.79 0.88
CA ALA A 92 17.08 -9.36 0.68
C ALA A 92 16.65 -9.01 -0.76
N ARG A 93 15.90 -7.93 -0.89
CA ARG A 93 15.47 -7.35 -2.18
C ARG A 93 16.25 -6.05 -2.38
N ASP A 94 17.48 -6.18 -2.82
CA ASP A 94 18.37 -5.07 -3.17
C ASP A 94 18.30 -4.75 -4.67
N ASP A 95 19.15 -3.84 -5.12
CA ASP A 95 19.20 -3.38 -6.51
C ASP A 95 19.71 -4.47 -7.48
N GLU A 96 20.35 -5.53 -6.98
CA GLU A 96 20.83 -6.67 -7.77
C GLU A 96 19.76 -7.77 -7.92
N PHE A 97 18.66 -7.69 -7.16
CA PHE A 97 17.62 -8.71 -7.20
C PHE A 97 16.87 -8.70 -8.54
N GLU A 98 16.95 -9.81 -9.25
CA GLU A 98 16.25 -9.97 -10.54
C GLU A 98 14.77 -10.30 -10.33
N TYR A 99 13.93 -9.29 -10.16
CA TYR A 99 12.50 -9.43 -9.85
C TYR A 99 11.64 -9.98 -10.99
N LYS A 100 12.05 -9.81 -12.27
CA LYS A 100 11.20 -10.10 -13.45
C LYS A 100 10.65 -11.53 -13.49
N PRO A 101 11.45 -12.58 -13.26
CA PRO A 101 10.92 -13.96 -13.26
C PRO A 101 9.97 -14.22 -12.08
N HIS A 102 10.11 -13.48 -10.98
CA HIS A 102 9.33 -13.67 -9.76
C HIS A 102 7.98 -12.94 -9.81
N VAL A 103 7.97 -11.69 -10.27
CA VAL A 103 6.73 -10.88 -10.34
C VAL A 103 5.69 -11.49 -11.28
N GLN A 104 6.12 -12.20 -12.33
CA GLN A 104 5.23 -12.90 -13.25
C GLN A 104 4.52 -14.10 -12.62
N GLN A 105 5.01 -14.60 -11.49
CA GLN A 105 4.48 -15.74 -10.75
C GLN A 105 3.65 -15.33 -9.54
N VAL A 106 3.50 -14.03 -9.27
CA VAL A 106 2.69 -13.56 -8.16
C VAL A 106 1.21 -13.84 -8.43
N ASP A 107 0.62 -14.66 -7.58
CA ASP A 107 -0.81 -14.94 -7.58
C ASP A 107 -1.52 -13.95 -6.63
N PRO A 108 -2.56 -13.22 -7.07
CA PRO A 108 -3.33 -12.33 -6.21
C PRO A 108 -3.93 -13.01 -4.96
N ALA A 109 -4.26 -14.29 -5.04
CA ALA A 109 -4.74 -15.05 -3.89
C ALA A 109 -3.66 -15.19 -2.79
N ASN A 110 -2.40 -15.36 -3.22
CA ASN A 110 -1.27 -15.40 -2.30
C ASN A 110 -1.02 -14.01 -1.67
N VAL A 111 -1.11 -12.93 -2.46
CA VAL A 111 -1.01 -11.56 -1.92
C VAL A 111 -2.08 -11.31 -0.87
N ARG A 112 -3.34 -11.73 -1.12
CA ARG A 112 -4.41 -11.65 -0.12
C ARG A 112 -4.06 -12.41 1.16
N ALA A 113 -3.53 -13.63 1.06
CA ALA A 113 -3.16 -14.44 2.22
C ALA A 113 -2.00 -13.79 3.02
N ASP A 114 -1.00 -13.25 2.32
CA ASP A 114 0.14 -12.57 2.93
C ASP A 114 -0.29 -11.28 3.64
N VAL A 115 -1.23 -10.52 3.03
CA VAL A 115 -1.84 -9.34 3.66
C VAL A 115 -2.64 -9.74 4.90
N ALA A 116 -3.38 -10.85 4.88
CA ALA A 116 -4.09 -11.34 6.06
C ALA A 116 -3.13 -11.66 7.23
N ALA A 117 -1.99 -12.29 6.94
CA ALA A 117 -0.96 -12.56 7.96
C ALA A 117 -0.34 -11.26 8.50
N ALA A 118 -0.12 -10.26 7.65
CA ALA A 118 0.38 -8.95 8.06
C ALA A 118 -0.65 -8.18 8.91
N MET A 119 -1.95 -8.26 8.58
CA MET A 119 -3.04 -7.69 9.40
C MET A 119 -3.06 -8.29 10.80
N GLU A 120 -2.98 -9.61 10.89
CA GLU A 120 -2.95 -10.31 12.18
C GLU A 120 -1.72 -9.90 13.00
N ARG A 121 -0.55 -9.80 12.35
CA ARG A 121 0.67 -9.31 13.00
C ARG A 121 0.52 -7.90 13.54
N LEU A 122 -0.01 -6.96 12.76
CA LEU A 122 -0.24 -5.58 13.21
C LEU A 122 -1.22 -5.54 14.39
N ARG A 123 -2.34 -6.25 14.29
CA ARG A 123 -3.36 -6.30 15.35
C ARG A 123 -2.80 -6.88 16.65
N SER A 124 -2.09 -8.00 16.57
CA SER A 124 -1.53 -8.68 17.76
C SER A 124 -0.39 -7.90 18.41
N ASN A 125 0.47 -7.25 17.61
CA ASN A 125 1.66 -6.55 18.11
C ASN A 125 1.37 -5.15 18.63
N THR A 126 0.48 -4.41 17.99
CA THR A 126 0.24 -2.99 18.29
C THR A 126 -1.18 -2.70 18.77
N GLY A 127 -2.12 -3.61 18.54
CA GLY A 127 -3.52 -3.39 18.85
C GLY A 127 -4.22 -2.40 17.94
N VAL A 128 -3.78 -2.28 16.64
CA VAL A 128 -4.49 -1.46 15.65
C VAL A 128 -5.93 -1.93 15.51
N GLY A 129 -6.84 -0.98 15.25
CA GLY A 129 -8.24 -1.24 14.90
C GLY A 129 -8.40 -1.31 13.37
N PRO A 130 -8.79 -0.19 12.72
CA PRO A 130 -8.92 -0.12 11.26
C PRO A 130 -7.59 -0.37 10.57
N VAL A 131 -7.58 -1.21 9.53
CA VAL A 131 -6.38 -1.48 8.72
C VAL A 131 -6.60 -1.00 7.29
N PHE A 132 -5.59 -0.32 6.77
CA PHE A 132 -5.54 0.18 5.41
C PHE A 132 -4.40 -0.49 4.64
N THR A 133 -4.50 -0.52 3.32
CA THR A 133 -3.38 -0.85 2.45
C THR A 133 -2.95 0.36 1.65
N VAL A 134 -1.65 0.49 1.37
CA VAL A 134 -1.09 1.44 0.40
C VAL A 134 -0.15 0.71 -0.52
N GLY A 135 -0.36 0.83 -1.82
CA GLY A 135 0.45 0.14 -2.82
C GLY A 135 0.99 1.09 -3.90
N PHE A 136 2.08 0.68 -4.52
CA PHE A 136 2.81 1.47 -5.50
C PHE A 136 3.05 0.67 -6.77
N CYS A 137 2.76 1.22 -7.96
CA CYS A 137 2.94 0.54 -9.24
C CYS A 137 2.18 -0.81 -9.27
N PHE A 138 2.89 -1.93 -9.37
CA PHE A 138 2.34 -3.27 -9.21
C PHE A 138 1.55 -3.40 -7.91
N GLY A 139 2.13 -2.98 -6.79
CA GLY A 139 1.47 -2.96 -5.49
C GLY A 139 0.27 -2.03 -5.43
N GLY A 140 0.24 -0.94 -6.21
CA GLY A 140 -0.93 -0.07 -6.37
C GLY A 140 -2.12 -0.84 -6.93
N SER A 141 -1.90 -1.63 -7.97
CA SER A 141 -2.93 -2.52 -8.54
C SER A 141 -3.33 -3.62 -7.54
N GLN A 142 -2.37 -4.20 -6.81
CA GLN A 142 -2.68 -5.20 -5.78
C GLN A 142 -3.51 -4.59 -4.65
N SER A 143 -3.19 -3.37 -4.19
CA SER A 143 -4.00 -2.66 -3.19
C SER A 143 -5.43 -2.45 -3.67
N TRP A 144 -5.64 -1.99 -4.91
CA TRP A 144 -6.98 -1.84 -5.48
C TRP A 144 -7.73 -3.17 -5.54
N ARG A 145 -7.05 -4.27 -5.94
CA ARG A 145 -7.64 -5.61 -5.99
C ARG A 145 -8.17 -6.08 -4.64
N LEU A 146 -7.50 -5.71 -3.54
CA LEU A 146 -7.93 -6.06 -2.19
C LEU A 146 -9.28 -5.45 -1.80
N SER A 147 -9.73 -4.37 -2.49
CA SER A 147 -11.09 -3.85 -2.32
C SER A 147 -12.19 -4.85 -2.70
N ALA A 148 -11.87 -5.88 -3.49
CA ALA A 148 -12.80 -6.92 -3.91
C ALA A 148 -12.72 -8.18 -3.03
N THR A 149 -12.03 -8.13 -1.88
CA THR A 149 -11.82 -9.29 -1.02
C THR A 149 -12.64 -9.18 0.27
N ASP A 150 -12.75 -10.29 0.99
CA ASP A 150 -13.39 -10.39 2.31
C ASP A 150 -12.46 -9.99 3.47
N LEU A 151 -11.30 -9.39 3.20
CA LEU A 151 -10.45 -8.82 4.24
C LEU A 151 -11.15 -7.62 4.88
N ASP A 152 -11.11 -7.57 6.21
CA ASP A 152 -11.67 -6.46 7.01
C ASP A 152 -10.76 -5.24 6.92
N LEU A 153 -10.73 -4.62 5.71
CA LEU A 153 -9.98 -3.41 5.40
C LEU A 153 -10.88 -2.18 5.50
N ALA A 154 -10.37 -1.13 6.14
CA ALA A 154 -11.06 0.15 6.24
C ALA A 154 -10.91 1.02 4.98
N GLY A 155 -9.90 0.76 4.17
CA GLY A 155 -9.66 1.43 2.90
C GLY A 155 -8.44 0.91 2.18
N VAL A 156 -8.39 1.13 0.87
CA VAL A 156 -7.26 0.77 0.01
C VAL A 156 -6.74 1.99 -0.74
N ILE A 157 -5.42 2.18 -0.76
CA ILE A 157 -4.74 3.30 -1.37
C ILE A 157 -3.79 2.78 -2.45
N GLY A 158 -3.88 3.30 -3.66
CA GLY A 158 -2.97 2.87 -4.72
C GLY A 158 -2.40 4.03 -5.52
N PHE A 159 -1.09 4.01 -5.68
CA PHE A 159 -0.32 4.95 -6.50
C PHE A 159 -0.02 4.32 -7.85
N TYR A 160 -0.30 5.06 -8.92
CA TYR A 160 0.03 4.71 -10.31
C TYR A 160 -0.10 3.20 -10.60
N GLY A 161 -1.15 2.58 -10.07
CA GLY A 161 -1.58 1.23 -10.43
C GLY A 161 -2.16 1.19 -11.84
N ARG A 162 -2.37 -0.01 -12.37
CA ARG A 162 -2.90 -0.22 -13.71
C ARG A 162 -4.31 -0.82 -13.65
N PRO A 163 -5.35 -0.14 -14.15
CA PRO A 163 -6.73 -0.64 -14.15
C PRO A 163 -6.86 -2.01 -14.81
N VAL A 164 -6.10 -2.27 -15.89
CA VAL A 164 -6.12 -3.56 -16.60
C VAL A 164 -5.82 -4.75 -15.68
N MET A 165 -5.04 -4.56 -14.63
CA MET A 165 -4.68 -5.61 -13.66
C MET A 165 -5.81 -5.96 -12.69
N VAL A 166 -6.89 -5.21 -12.66
CA VAL A 166 -8.02 -5.41 -11.74
C VAL A 166 -9.37 -5.51 -12.44
N ASN A 167 -9.39 -5.53 -13.78
CA ASN A 167 -10.60 -5.57 -14.59
C ASN A 167 -11.49 -6.80 -14.31
N ASP A 168 -10.88 -7.91 -13.91
CA ASP A 168 -11.55 -9.19 -13.59
C ASP A 168 -12.29 -9.17 -12.25
N VAL A 169 -11.99 -8.22 -11.36
CA VAL A 169 -12.57 -8.12 -10.01
C VAL A 169 -13.28 -6.79 -9.73
N ILE A 170 -13.26 -5.85 -10.67
CA ILE A 170 -13.78 -4.49 -10.42
C ILE A 170 -15.26 -4.51 -9.99
N ASP A 171 -16.07 -5.45 -10.52
CA ASP A 171 -17.50 -5.56 -10.21
C ASP A 171 -17.74 -6.15 -8.79
N GLN A 172 -16.68 -6.55 -8.09
CA GLN A 172 -16.71 -7.06 -6.71
C GLN A 172 -16.10 -6.06 -5.71
N MET A 173 -15.51 -4.96 -6.19
CA MET A 173 -14.91 -3.94 -5.32
C MET A 173 -15.98 -3.26 -4.47
N HIS A 174 -15.69 -3.06 -3.18
CA HIS A 174 -16.64 -2.50 -2.21
C HIS A 174 -15.98 -1.73 -1.05
N VAL A 175 -14.66 -1.91 -0.82
CA VAL A 175 -13.93 -1.15 0.19
C VAL A 175 -13.58 0.24 -0.35
N PRO A 176 -13.69 1.33 0.45
CA PRO A 176 -13.32 2.68 0.03
C PRO A 176 -11.91 2.78 -0.57
N MET A 177 -11.74 3.61 -1.61
CA MET A 177 -10.50 3.67 -2.39
C MET A 177 -9.95 5.09 -2.51
N LEU A 178 -8.64 5.25 -2.32
CA LEU A 178 -7.89 6.46 -2.70
C LEU A 178 -6.96 6.14 -3.88
N LEU A 179 -7.16 6.82 -5.00
CA LEU A 179 -6.47 6.59 -6.26
C LEU A 179 -5.53 7.77 -6.56
N GLN A 180 -4.23 7.54 -6.54
CA GLN A 180 -3.19 8.56 -6.77
C GLN A 180 -2.55 8.31 -8.15
N ILE A 181 -2.95 9.09 -9.14
CA ILE A 181 -2.64 8.81 -10.54
C ILE A 181 -1.53 9.73 -11.06
N ALA A 182 -0.54 9.15 -11.74
CA ALA A 182 0.49 9.88 -12.46
C ALA A 182 -0.06 10.33 -13.82
N GLY A 183 -0.18 11.64 -14.05
CA GLY A 183 -0.83 12.20 -15.23
C GLY A 183 -0.02 12.06 -16.53
N ALA A 184 1.30 11.79 -16.45
CA ALA A 184 2.16 11.48 -17.60
C ALA A 184 2.74 10.06 -17.54
N ASP A 185 1.98 9.13 -16.96
CA ASP A 185 2.39 7.72 -16.91
C ASP A 185 2.34 7.09 -18.30
N MET A 186 3.48 6.67 -18.82
CA MET A 186 3.56 6.01 -20.12
C MET A 186 3.08 4.55 -20.09
N ALA A 187 2.88 3.97 -18.91
CA ALA A 187 2.47 2.57 -18.76
C ALA A 187 0.95 2.38 -18.85
N THR A 188 0.16 3.44 -18.65
CA THR A 188 -1.30 3.38 -18.60
C THR A 188 -1.90 4.59 -19.32
N PRO A 189 -2.63 4.39 -20.42
CA PRO A 189 -3.35 5.46 -21.11
C PRO A 189 -4.36 6.16 -20.19
N PRO A 190 -4.49 7.49 -20.24
CA PRO A 190 -5.43 8.24 -19.40
C PRO A 190 -6.87 7.75 -19.46
N GLU A 191 -7.33 7.31 -20.63
CA GLU A 191 -8.67 6.79 -20.87
C GLU A 191 -8.98 5.53 -20.04
N GLU A 192 -7.97 4.72 -19.69
CA GLU A 192 -8.17 3.57 -18.81
C GLU A 192 -8.59 4.01 -17.40
N PHE A 193 -8.05 5.11 -16.89
CA PHE A 193 -8.44 5.65 -15.59
C PHE A 193 -9.85 6.26 -15.62
N VAL A 194 -10.23 6.92 -16.72
CA VAL A 194 -11.60 7.45 -16.91
C VAL A 194 -12.62 6.32 -16.89
N GLU A 195 -12.34 5.21 -17.59
CA GLU A 195 -13.23 4.05 -17.59
C GLU A 195 -13.25 3.34 -16.23
N PHE A 196 -12.11 3.26 -15.55
CA PHE A 196 -12.02 2.67 -14.22
C PHE A 196 -12.87 3.46 -13.21
N GLU A 197 -12.72 4.78 -13.17
CA GLU A 197 -13.52 5.67 -12.31
C GLU A 197 -15.03 5.54 -12.62
N ARG A 198 -15.39 5.52 -13.91
CA ARG A 198 -16.78 5.34 -14.35
C ARG A 198 -17.38 4.02 -13.82
N ARG A 199 -16.60 2.93 -13.85
CA ARG A 199 -17.05 1.62 -13.35
C ARG A 199 -17.18 1.63 -11.83
N LEU A 200 -16.23 2.18 -11.08
CA LEU A 200 -16.32 2.33 -9.62
C LEU A 200 -17.56 3.13 -9.21
N THR A 201 -17.81 4.25 -9.90
CA THR A 201 -19.01 5.08 -9.67
C THR A 201 -20.29 4.28 -9.93
N ALA A 202 -20.34 3.53 -11.03
CA ALA A 202 -21.51 2.73 -11.40
C ALA A 202 -21.80 1.61 -10.39
N GLN A 203 -20.77 1.08 -9.73
CA GLN A 203 -20.89 0.10 -8.65
C GLN A 203 -21.20 0.72 -7.28
N GLY A 204 -21.17 2.05 -7.15
CA GLY A 204 -21.35 2.74 -5.87
C GLY A 204 -20.17 2.59 -4.92
N VAL A 205 -18.98 2.26 -5.42
CA VAL A 205 -17.76 2.18 -4.61
C VAL A 205 -17.35 3.60 -4.22
N GLU A 206 -17.20 3.84 -2.93
CA GLU A 206 -16.67 5.12 -2.43
C GLU A 206 -15.20 5.26 -2.85
N HIS A 207 -14.88 6.34 -3.59
CA HIS A 207 -13.52 6.57 -4.06
C HIS A 207 -13.20 8.05 -4.23
N ASP A 208 -11.93 8.40 -4.05
CA ASP A 208 -11.34 9.69 -4.40
C ASP A 208 -10.18 9.44 -5.37
N MET A 209 -10.26 10.01 -6.57
CA MET A 209 -9.21 9.91 -7.58
C MET A 209 -8.55 11.25 -7.81
N LYS A 210 -7.24 11.31 -7.57
CA LYS A 210 -6.41 12.48 -7.85
C LYS A 210 -5.43 12.18 -8.97
N VAL A 211 -5.57 12.93 -10.07
CA VAL A 211 -4.57 12.95 -11.15
C VAL A 211 -3.58 14.08 -10.88
N TYR A 212 -2.30 13.77 -10.85
CA TYR A 212 -1.19 14.73 -10.79
C TYR A 212 -0.71 14.99 -12.20
N GLU A 213 -1.22 16.06 -12.80
CA GLU A 213 -0.96 16.42 -14.19
C GLU A 213 0.54 16.57 -14.49
N GLY A 214 1.01 15.89 -15.53
CA GLY A 214 2.40 15.89 -15.91
C GLY A 214 3.34 15.06 -15.04
N ALA A 215 2.88 14.53 -13.90
CA ALA A 215 3.69 13.70 -13.03
C ALA A 215 4.02 12.37 -13.71
N PRO A 216 5.30 11.94 -13.68
CA PRO A 216 5.71 10.66 -14.22
C PRO A 216 5.31 9.51 -13.30
N HIS A 217 5.36 8.29 -13.82
CA HIS A 217 5.33 7.09 -12.98
C HIS A 217 6.36 7.23 -11.84
N SER A 218 6.01 6.78 -10.63
CA SER A 218 6.88 6.88 -9.44
C SER A 218 7.17 8.31 -8.91
N PHE A 219 6.30 9.28 -9.19
CA PHE A 219 6.47 10.66 -8.74
C PHE A 219 6.54 10.82 -7.20
N PHE A 220 6.06 9.83 -6.45
CA PHE A 220 6.10 9.83 -4.98
C PHE A 220 7.50 9.48 -4.49
N ASP A 221 8.44 10.39 -4.77
CA ASP A 221 9.86 10.25 -4.49
C ASP A 221 10.48 11.61 -4.17
N ARG A 222 11.16 11.72 -3.02
CA ARG A 222 11.80 12.97 -2.59
C ARG A 222 13.04 13.35 -3.42
N SER A 223 13.59 12.42 -4.20
CA SER A 223 14.68 12.71 -5.13
C SER A 223 14.22 13.62 -6.28
N PHE A 224 12.92 13.55 -6.64
CA PHE A 224 12.29 14.40 -7.65
C PHE A 224 11.87 15.75 -7.06
N ALA A 225 12.79 16.74 -7.11
CA ALA A 225 12.52 18.06 -6.54
C ALA A 225 11.30 18.77 -7.13
N GLU A 226 11.01 18.54 -8.42
CA GLU A 226 9.87 19.12 -9.15
C GLU A 226 8.51 18.53 -8.71
N TRP A 227 8.48 17.31 -8.16
CA TRP A 227 7.25 16.64 -7.69
C TRP A 227 7.06 16.70 -6.18
N ARG A 228 7.85 17.52 -5.49
CA ARG A 228 7.77 17.66 -4.02
C ARG A 228 6.39 18.06 -3.55
N ASP A 229 5.73 18.97 -4.25
CA ASP A 229 4.39 19.44 -3.89
C ASP A 229 3.33 18.35 -4.12
N ALA A 230 3.47 17.56 -5.19
CA ALA A 230 2.62 16.39 -5.43
C ALA A 230 2.80 15.33 -4.34
N GLY A 231 4.03 15.07 -3.91
CA GLY A 231 4.33 14.17 -2.80
C GLY A 231 3.73 14.65 -1.47
N ALA A 232 3.79 15.96 -1.19
CA ALA A 232 3.20 16.56 0.00
C ALA A 232 1.65 16.51 -0.04
N ASP A 233 1.05 16.77 -1.21
CA ASP A 233 -0.40 16.63 -1.40
C ASP A 233 -0.85 15.18 -1.24
N SER A 234 -0.09 14.23 -1.79
CA SER A 234 -0.35 12.79 -1.64
C SER A 234 -0.36 12.36 -0.18
N TRP A 235 0.63 12.80 0.61
CA TRP A 235 0.66 12.53 2.05
C TRP A 235 -0.57 13.08 2.77
N ARG A 236 -0.96 14.32 2.48
CA ARG A 236 -2.14 14.92 3.10
C ARG A 236 -3.39 14.10 2.79
N ARG A 237 -3.60 13.72 1.51
CA ARG A 237 -4.74 12.88 1.11
C ARG A 237 -4.74 11.51 1.78
N ILE A 238 -3.58 10.88 1.93
CA ILE A 238 -3.46 9.61 2.68
C ILE A 238 -3.95 9.80 4.12
N LEU A 239 -3.44 10.82 4.82
CA LEU A 239 -3.78 11.05 6.22
C LEU A 239 -5.25 11.44 6.40
N ASP A 240 -5.80 12.27 5.52
CA ASP A 240 -7.22 12.65 5.52
C ASP A 240 -8.11 11.45 5.25
N PHE A 241 -7.76 10.60 4.28
CA PHE A 241 -8.48 9.36 3.96
C PHE A 241 -8.47 8.38 5.14
N VAL A 242 -7.31 8.15 5.74
CA VAL A 242 -7.18 7.29 6.93
C VAL A 242 -8.02 7.84 8.08
N ALA A 243 -8.00 9.14 8.34
CA ALA A 243 -8.80 9.76 9.40
C ALA A 243 -10.31 9.61 9.16
N ALA A 244 -10.76 9.84 7.92
CA ALA A 244 -12.17 9.76 7.55
C ALA A 244 -12.75 8.35 7.72
N HIS A 245 -12.00 7.33 7.29
CA HIS A 245 -12.48 5.95 7.29
C HIS A 245 -12.15 5.16 8.57
N SER A 246 -11.35 5.72 9.48
CA SER A 246 -11.09 5.10 10.78
C SER A 246 -12.29 5.18 11.72
N ALA A 247 -13.05 6.27 11.69
CA ALA A 247 -14.16 6.50 12.62
C ALA A 247 -15.36 5.55 12.39
N GLY A 248 -15.61 5.16 11.14
CA GLY A 248 -16.70 4.25 10.76
C GLY A 248 -16.43 2.79 11.13
N HIS A 249 -15.17 2.36 11.09
CA HIS A 249 -14.78 0.96 11.32
C HIS A 249 -14.82 0.56 12.81
N ALA A 250 -14.61 1.51 13.72
CA ALA A 250 -14.62 1.27 15.16
C ALA A 250 -16.02 0.88 15.71
N GLN A 251 -17.10 1.07 14.96
CA GLN A 251 -18.47 0.79 15.40
C GLN A 251 -19.01 -0.58 14.99
N VAL A 252 -18.35 -1.31 14.09
CA VAL A 252 -18.85 -2.60 13.57
C VAL A 252 -18.29 -3.82 14.33
N GLY A 253 -17.27 -3.65 15.16
CA GLY A 253 -16.45 -4.72 15.74
C GLY A 253 -16.76 -5.14 17.18
N THR A 254 -17.96 -4.91 17.75
CA THR A 254 -18.29 -5.47 19.06
C THR A 254 -19.61 -6.23 19.02
N PRO A 255 -19.61 -7.57 18.80
CA PRO A 255 -20.72 -8.39 19.24
C PRO A 255 -20.66 -8.46 20.79
N ALA A 256 -21.77 -8.13 21.43
CA ALA A 256 -21.98 -8.23 22.89
C ALA A 256 -21.89 -9.68 23.36
#